data_7606ef463ffd3a2d4120cb4d5dd36c7c
#
_entry.id   7606ef463ffd3a2d4120cb4d5dd36c7c
#
_cell.length_a   1.000
_cell.length_b   1.000
_cell.length_c   1.000
_cell.angle_alpha   90.00
_cell.angle_beta   90.00
_cell.angle_gamma   90.00
#
_symmetry.space_group_name_H-M   'P 1'
#
loop_
_entity.id
_entity.type
_entity.pdbx_description
1 polymer ?
#
loop_
_entity_poly.entity_id
_entity_poly.type
_entity_poly.pdbx_seq_one_letter_code
_entity_poly.pdbx_strand_id
1 'polypeptide(L)'
;MTSYPELEKQVPEGTFPSDVIERAHLMLNANPGGSGAYSVSQGIHQVCKDVADFISRRDGYPCDPREVFLSNGASQSVQNMLMVLSGHPDDGFLIPVPQYPLYSATTTLYGANLVGYYLDEEHRWGLDLKELERCVEYAKEHNIHLKGMVVINPGNPTGMVGARSRS
;
A
#
# COMPACT_ATOMS: atom_id res chain seq x y z
N MET A 1 -18.40 13.08 16.84
CA MET A 1 -18.28 14.51 16.47
C MET A 1 -18.28 14.68 14.95
N THR A 2 -17.42 14.05 14.17
CA THR A 2 -17.42 14.21 12.70
C THR A 2 -18.71 13.81 11.99
N SER A 3 -19.46 12.83 12.52
CA SER A 3 -20.77 12.42 11.99
C SER A 3 -21.95 13.17 12.64
N TYR A 4 -21.73 13.84 13.76
CA TYR A 4 -22.73 14.62 14.47
C TYR A 4 -22.07 15.83 15.14
N PRO A 5 -21.83 16.93 14.37
CA PRO A 5 -21.11 18.11 14.87
C PRO A 5 -21.75 18.79 16.08
N GLU A 6 -23.08 18.79 16.15
CA GLU A 6 -23.81 19.42 17.25
C GLU A 6 -23.64 18.73 18.61
N LEU A 7 -23.02 17.54 18.64
CA LEU A 7 -22.78 16.80 19.88
C LEU A 7 -21.94 17.60 20.88
N GLU A 8 -20.97 18.38 20.38
CA GLU A 8 -20.12 19.24 21.22
C GLU A 8 -20.92 20.21 22.06
N LYS A 9 -22.00 20.77 21.50
CA LYS A 9 -22.90 21.72 22.20
C LYS A 9 -23.87 21.07 23.15
N GLN A 10 -24.03 19.76 23.06
CA GLN A 10 -25.05 18.99 23.85
C GLN A 10 -24.43 18.26 25.04
N VAL A 11 -23.13 18.29 25.19
CA VAL A 11 -22.41 17.62 26.30
C VAL A 11 -21.75 18.68 27.21
N PRO A 12 -21.51 18.35 28.49
CA PRO A 12 -20.80 19.26 29.40
C PRO A 12 -19.41 19.65 28.86
N GLU A 13 -19.01 20.89 29.15
CA GLU A 13 -17.65 21.37 28.83
C GLU A 13 -16.61 20.43 29.47
N GLY A 14 -15.54 20.13 28.70
CA GLY A 14 -14.50 19.21 29.12
C GLY A 14 -14.81 17.72 28.94
N THR A 15 -15.98 17.36 28.38
CA THR A 15 -16.33 15.96 28.07
C THR A 15 -15.34 15.34 27.06
N PHE A 16 -14.89 16.13 26.11
CA PHE A 16 -13.88 15.72 25.14
C PHE A 16 -12.59 16.52 25.33
N PRO A 17 -11.40 15.90 25.18
CA PRO A 17 -10.13 16.60 25.11
C PRO A 17 -10.11 17.65 23.97
N SER A 18 -9.39 18.75 24.18
CA SER A 18 -9.35 19.86 23.21
C SER A 18 -8.78 19.44 21.85
N ASP A 19 -7.75 18.59 21.85
CA ASP A 19 -7.12 18.05 20.64
C ASP A 19 -8.08 17.18 19.81
N VAL A 20 -9.00 16.45 20.46
CA VAL A 20 -10.06 15.68 19.79
C VAL A 20 -11.05 16.62 19.10
N ILE A 21 -11.42 17.72 19.77
CA ILE A 21 -12.32 18.74 19.23
C ILE A 21 -11.67 19.42 18.04
N GLU A 22 -10.43 19.88 18.17
CA GLU A 22 -9.67 20.48 17.09
C GLU A 22 -9.56 19.56 15.86
N ARG A 23 -9.24 18.29 16.11
CA ARG A 23 -9.14 17.30 15.02
C ARG A 23 -10.47 17.06 14.33
N ALA A 24 -11.56 17.01 15.10
CA ALA A 24 -12.91 16.87 14.53
C ALA A 24 -13.28 18.08 13.65
N HIS A 25 -13.02 19.29 14.11
CA HIS A 25 -13.26 20.52 13.34
C HIS A 25 -12.40 20.55 12.07
N LEU A 26 -11.11 20.18 12.15
CA LEU A 26 -10.25 20.09 10.98
C LEU A 26 -10.83 19.16 9.92
N MET A 27 -11.31 17.98 10.32
CA MET A 27 -11.91 17.01 9.41
C MET A 27 -13.24 17.49 8.81
N LEU A 28 -14.07 18.15 9.59
CA LEU A 28 -15.33 18.75 9.11
C LEU A 28 -15.07 19.85 8.09
N ASN A 29 -14.12 20.73 8.36
CA ASN A 29 -13.73 21.80 7.44
C ASN A 29 -13.13 21.28 6.14
N ALA A 30 -12.35 20.19 6.22
CA ALA A 30 -11.75 19.53 5.06
C ALA A 30 -12.77 18.74 4.21
N ASN A 31 -13.90 18.37 4.80
CA ASN A 31 -14.96 17.62 4.12
C ASN A 31 -16.35 18.17 4.52
N PRO A 32 -16.74 19.34 4.00
CA PRO A 32 -18.00 20.01 4.38
C PRO A 32 -19.26 19.17 4.14
N GLY A 33 -19.22 18.22 3.19
CA GLY A 33 -20.31 17.29 2.93
C GLY A 33 -20.46 16.19 3.99
N GLY A 34 -19.56 16.11 4.97
CA GLY A 34 -19.54 15.07 6.00
C GLY A 34 -19.12 13.70 5.48
N SER A 35 -19.12 12.70 6.37
CA SER A 35 -18.70 11.33 6.05
C SER A 35 -19.77 10.48 5.35
N GLY A 36 -20.99 10.99 5.22
CA GLY A 36 -22.15 10.27 4.64
C GLY A 36 -22.44 10.61 3.19
N ALA A 37 -21.69 11.53 2.58
CA ALA A 37 -21.87 11.96 1.20
C ALA A 37 -20.68 11.51 0.32
N TYR A 38 -20.75 11.85 -0.97
CA TYR A 38 -19.63 11.61 -1.89
C TYR A 38 -18.38 12.37 -1.43
N SER A 39 -17.24 11.70 -1.48
CA SER A 39 -15.92 12.26 -1.24
C SER A 39 -15.04 12.10 -2.47
N VAL A 40 -13.89 12.75 -2.46
CA VAL A 40 -12.88 12.61 -3.53
C VAL A 40 -12.36 11.18 -3.54
N SER A 41 -12.33 10.55 -4.73
CA SER A 41 -11.92 9.14 -4.92
C SER A 41 -10.49 8.84 -4.40
N GLN A 42 -9.62 9.82 -4.46
CA GLN A 42 -8.25 9.74 -3.92
C GLN A 42 -8.25 9.68 -2.39
N GLY A 43 -9.24 10.25 -1.74
CA GLY A 43 -9.34 10.42 -0.29
C GLY A 43 -9.48 11.89 0.11
N ILE A 44 -9.82 12.12 1.38
CA ILE A 44 -9.91 13.48 1.94
C ILE A 44 -8.54 14.15 1.88
N HIS A 45 -8.45 15.30 1.21
CA HIS A 45 -7.18 16.00 0.96
C HIS A 45 -6.34 16.22 2.23
N GLN A 46 -6.99 16.56 3.35
CA GLN A 46 -6.28 16.75 4.62
C GLN A 46 -5.61 15.45 5.10
N VAL A 47 -6.25 14.29 4.89
CA VAL A 47 -5.68 12.99 5.26
C VAL A 47 -4.52 12.64 4.33
N CYS A 48 -4.67 12.88 3.01
CA CYS A 48 -3.57 12.69 2.06
C CYS A 48 -2.37 13.57 2.42
N LYS A 49 -2.61 14.81 2.85
CA LYS A 49 -1.57 15.72 3.32
C LYS A 49 -0.87 15.18 4.58
N ASP A 50 -1.62 14.73 5.58
CA ASP A 50 -1.07 14.17 6.81
C ASP A 50 -0.18 12.94 6.51
N VAL A 51 -0.59 12.08 5.57
CA VAL A 51 0.18 10.92 5.11
C VAL A 51 1.44 11.37 4.37
N ALA A 52 1.34 12.32 3.45
CA ALA A 52 2.49 12.86 2.71
C ALA A 52 3.53 13.49 3.64
N ASP A 53 3.07 14.29 4.62
CA ASP A 53 3.91 14.88 5.65
C ASP A 53 4.62 13.80 6.51
N PHE A 54 3.90 12.72 6.85
CA PHE A 54 4.49 11.58 7.56
C PHE A 54 5.58 10.89 6.72
N ILE A 55 5.30 10.58 5.46
CA ILE A 55 6.25 9.94 4.54
C ILE A 55 7.49 10.82 4.37
N SER A 56 7.29 12.12 4.15
CA SER A 56 8.39 13.08 3.98
C SER A 56 9.31 13.11 5.21
N ARG A 57 8.74 13.09 6.43
CA ARG A 57 9.54 13.04 7.66
C ARG A 57 10.26 11.72 7.86
N ARG A 58 9.60 10.59 7.52
CA ARG A 58 10.17 9.26 7.69
C ARG A 58 11.35 9.01 6.75
N ASP A 59 11.18 9.40 5.48
CA ASP A 59 12.09 9.01 4.40
C ASP A 59 13.12 10.11 4.08
N GLY A 60 12.89 11.36 4.54
CA GLY A 60 13.77 12.49 4.28
C GLY A 60 13.64 13.09 2.89
N TYR A 61 12.62 12.72 2.14
CA TYR A 61 12.31 13.22 0.80
C TYR A 61 10.89 13.77 0.75
N PRO A 62 10.62 14.85 -0.05
CA PRO A 62 9.29 15.40 -0.17
C PRO A 62 8.32 14.39 -0.82
N CYS A 63 7.13 14.26 -0.26
CA CYS A 63 6.02 13.50 -0.82
C CYS A 63 4.89 14.48 -1.17
N ASP A 64 4.38 14.41 -2.40
CA ASP A 64 3.24 15.25 -2.83
C ASP A 64 1.93 14.60 -2.37
N PRO A 65 1.07 15.28 -1.60
CA PRO A 65 -0.23 14.74 -1.20
C PRO A 65 -1.14 14.39 -2.38
N ARG A 66 -0.92 14.95 -3.56
CA ARG A 66 -1.65 14.60 -4.80
C ARG A 66 -1.29 13.22 -5.35
N GLU A 67 -0.18 12.65 -4.91
CA GLU A 67 0.27 11.31 -5.28
C GLU A 67 -0.13 10.24 -4.24
N VAL A 68 -0.81 10.65 -3.16
CA VAL A 68 -1.30 9.75 -2.11
C VAL A 68 -2.73 9.34 -2.42
N PHE A 69 -2.98 8.04 -2.56
CA PHE A 69 -4.30 7.46 -2.75
C PHE A 69 -4.66 6.61 -1.53
N LEU A 70 -5.75 6.97 -0.88
CA LEU A 70 -6.23 6.25 0.30
C LEU A 70 -7.11 5.07 -0.12
N SER A 71 -7.02 3.99 0.64
CA SER A 71 -7.81 2.79 0.40
C SER A 71 -8.23 2.12 1.70
N ASN A 72 -9.10 1.13 1.60
CA ASN A 72 -9.58 0.32 2.72
C ASN A 72 -8.52 -0.71 3.17
N GLY A 73 -7.35 -0.21 3.60
CA GLY A 73 -6.21 -1.00 4.01
C GLY A 73 -5.30 -1.43 2.85
N ALA A 74 -4.11 -1.94 3.20
CA ALA A 74 -3.06 -2.33 2.25
C ALA A 74 -3.52 -3.36 1.22
N SER A 75 -4.40 -4.30 1.60
CA SER A 75 -4.92 -5.31 0.68
C SER A 75 -5.66 -4.70 -0.50
N GLN A 76 -6.48 -3.68 -0.26
CA GLN A 76 -7.18 -2.98 -1.34
C GLN A 76 -6.22 -2.21 -2.24
N SER A 77 -5.19 -1.56 -1.66
CA SER A 77 -4.17 -0.87 -2.46
C SER A 77 -3.40 -1.84 -3.35
N VAL A 78 -3.01 -3.00 -2.83
CA VAL A 78 -2.34 -4.06 -3.61
C VAL A 78 -3.22 -4.53 -4.76
N GLN A 79 -4.50 -4.82 -4.49
CA GLN A 79 -5.46 -5.24 -5.52
C GLN A 79 -5.61 -4.17 -6.61
N ASN A 80 -5.77 -2.90 -6.22
CA ASN A 80 -5.89 -1.80 -7.18
C ASN A 80 -4.65 -1.67 -8.06
N MET A 81 -3.45 -1.75 -7.48
CA MET A 81 -2.20 -1.66 -8.24
C MET A 81 -2.02 -2.83 -9.21
N LEU A 82 -2.25 -4.06 -8.75
CA LEU A 82 -2.16 -5.23 -9.63
C LEU A 82 -3.20 -5.17 -10.75
N MET A 83 -4.43 -4.74 -10.46
CA MET A 83 -5.48 -4.56 -11.46
C MET A 83 -5.06 -3.54 -12.54
N VAL A 84 -4.54 -2.39 -12.15
CA VAL A 84 -4.12 -1.33 -13.09
C VAL A 84 -2.95 -1.79 -13.95
N LEU A 85 -2.03 -2.60 -13.41
CA LEU A 85 -0.85 -3.08 -14.10
C LEU A 85 -1.11 -4.34 -14.95
N SER A 86 -2.24 -5.04 -14.75
CA SER A 86 -2.63 -6.25 -15.48
C SER A 86 -3.51 -5.88 -16.67
N GLY A 87 -2.92 -5.27 -17.70
CA GLY A 87 -3.63 -4.80 -18.90
C GLY A 87 -3.71 -5.82 -20.05
N HIS A 88 -2.85 -6.84 -20.01
CA HIS A 88 -2.72 -7.85 -21.07
C HIS A 88 -2.53 -9.26 -20.47
N PRO A 89 -3.00 -10.33 -21.14
CA PRO A 89 -2.79 -11.71 -20.66
C PRO A 89 -1.32 -12.12 -20.48
N ASP A 90 -0.41 -11.48 -21.22
CA ASP A 90 1.03 -11.75 -21.10
C ASP A 90 1.71 -10.91 -20.01
N ASP A 91 1.00 -10.02 -19.33
CA ASP A 91 1.54 -9.27 -18.20
C ASP A 91 1.81 -10.20 -17.02
N GLY A 92 2.90 -9.94 -16.30
CA GLY A 92 3.29 -10.77 -15.17
C GLY A 92 4.00 -10.02 -14.05
N PHE A 93 4.09 -10.68 -12.90
CA PHE A 93 4.72 -10.13 -11.71
C PHE A 93 5.68 -11.12 -11.09
N LEU A 94 6.84 -10.62 -10.65
CA LEU A 94 7.74 -11.36 -9.78
C LEU A 94 7.16 -11.36 -8.35
N ILE A 95 6.90 -12.56 -7.81
CA ILE A 95 6.28 -12.72 -6.49
C ILE A 95 7.15 -13.63 -5.63
N PRO A 96 7.49 -13.24 -4.37
CA PRO A 96 8.36 -14.04 -3.52
C PRO A 96 7.70 -15.37 -3.13
N VAL A 97 8.53 -16.39 -2.91
CA VAL A 97 8.11 -17.69 -2.38
C VAL A 97 9.03 -18.04 -1.21
N PRO A 98 8.48 -18.23 0.01
CA PRO A 98 7.08 -18.11 0.40
C PRO A 98 6.58 -16.67 0.50
N GLN A 99 5.25 -16.47 0.46
CA GLN A 99 4.62 -15.16 0.52
C GLN A 99 3.23 -15.20 1.17
N TYR A 100 2.73 -14.02 1.55
CA TYR A 100 1.33 -13.84 1.92
C TYR A 100 0.43 -14.03 0.68
N PRO A 101 -0.60 -14.90 0.72
CA PRO A 101 -1.32 -15.36 -0.48
C PRO A 101 -2.07 -14.29 -1.28
N LEU A 102 -2.21 -13.07 -0.76
CA LEU A 102 -2.91 -11.96 -1.42
C LEU A 102 -2.39 -11.72 -2.84
N TYR A 103 -1.06 -11.72 -3.01
CA TYR A 103 -0.44 -11.37 -4.29
C TYR A 103 -0.70 -12.43 -5.36
N SER A 104 -0.49 -13.71 -5.04
CA SER A 104 -0.76 -14.80 -5.98
C SER A 104 -2.24 -14.91 -6.33
N ALA A 105 -3.12 -14.81 -5.34
CA ALA A 105 -4.56 -14.86 -5.55
C ALA A 105 -5.03 -13.69 -6.43
N THR A 106 -4.55 -12.48 -6.18
CA THR A 106 -4.92 -11.28 -6.95
C THR A 106 -4.37 -11.34 -8.38
N THR A 107 -3.13 -11.77 -8.56
CA THR A 107 -2.54 -11.95 -9.90
C THR A 107 -3.36 -12.93 -10.73
N THR A 108 -3.73 -14.07 -10.15
CA THR A 108 -4.60 -15.06 -10.80
C THR A 108 -6.00 -14.50 -11.10
N LEU A 109 -6.58 -13.74 -10.17
CA LEU A 109 -7.90 -13.13 -10.34
C LEU A 109 -7.97 -12.20 -11.55
N TYR A 110 -6.90 -11.45 -11.80
CA TYR A 110 -6.82 -10.51 -12.93
C TYR A 110 -6.24 -11.14 -14.21
N GLY A 111 -5.98 -12.45 -14.21
CA GLY A 111 -5.50 -13.17 -15.38
C GLY A 111 -4.05 -12.86 -15.78
N ALA A 112 -3.26 -12.29 -14.88
CA ALA A 112 -1.85 -12.05 -15.11
C ALA A 112 -0.99 -13.26 -14.73
N ASN A 113 0.26 -13.28 -15.22
CA ASN A 113 1.21 -14.36 -14.97
C ASN A 113 1.93 -14.16 -13.65
N LEU A 114 2.04 -15.22 -12.87
CA LEU A 114 2.85 -15.26 -11.66
C LEU A 114 4.22 -15.87 -11.99
N VAL A 115 5.29 -15.13 -11.77
CA VAL A 115 6.67 -15.61 -11.83
C VAL A 115 7.23 -15.64 -10.41
N GLY A 116 7.25 -16.84 -9.81
CA GLY A 116 7.73 -17.02 -8.44
C GLY A 116 9.26 -16.95 -8.36
N TYR A 117 9.77 -16.07 -7.49
CA TYR A 117 11.18 -16.09 -7.10
C TYR A 117 11.33 -16.64 -5.68
N TYR A 118 12.23 -17.61 -5.52
CA TYR A 118 12.43 -18.30 -4.26
C TYR A 118 13.39 -17.50 -3.36
N LEU A 119 12.97 -17.30 -2.11
CA LEU A 119 13.84 -16.75 -1.09
C LEU A 119 14.79 -17.84 -0.59
N ASP A 120 16.04 -17.47 -0.30
CA ASP A 120 17.08 -18.40 0.12
C ASP A 120 16.89 -18.80 1.59
N GLU A 121 16.31 -19.98 1.83
CA GLU A 121 16.04 -20.50 3.16
C GLU A 121 17.32 -20.74 3.98
N GLU A 122 18.38 -21.19 3.34
CA GLU A 122 19.65 -21.49 4.01
C GLU A 122 20.34 -20.21 4.49
N HIS A 123 20.13 -19.09 3.76
CA HIS A 123 20.67 -17.78 4.09
C HIS A 123 19.59 -16.83 4.66
N ARG A 124 18.79 -17.34 5.60
CA ARG A 124 17.79 -16.55 6.35
C ARG A 124 16.70 -15.91 5.49
N TRP A 125 16.27 -16.59 4.46
CA TRP A 125 15.26 -16.07 3.54
C TRP A 125 15.69 -14.83 2.79
N GLY A 126 16.99 -14.70 2.51
CA GLY A 126 17.56 -13.60 1.76
C GLY A 126 17.13 -13.62 0.30
N LEU A 127 17.27 -12.45 -0.35
CA LEU A 127 17.07 -12.34 -1.78
C LEU A 127 18.33 -12.79 -2.52
N ASP A 128 18.20 -13.75 -3.43
CA ASP A 128 19.28 -14.18 -4.31
C ASP A 128 19.14 -13.53 -5.70
N LEU A 129 20.19 -12.82 -6.13
CA LEU A 129 20.23 -12.16 -7.45
C LEU A 129 20.21 -13.17 -8.60
N LYS A 130 20.83 -14.33 -8.43
CA LYS A 130 20.83 -15.39 -9.47
C LYS A 130 19.43 -15.94 -9.68
N GLU A 131 18.67 -16.07 -8.61
CA GLU A 131 17.26 -16.48 -8.69
C GLU A 131 16.42 -15.42 -9.43
N LEU A 132 16.66 -14.14 -9.18
CA LEU A 132 15.98 -13.08 -9.94
C LEU A 132 16.35 -13.09 -11.42
N GLU A 133 17.63 -13.28 -11.74
CA GLU A 133 18.09 -13.43 -13.12
C GLU A 133 17.40 -14.60 -13.81
N ARG A 134 17.35 -15.78 -13.16
CA ARG A 134 16.59 -16.94 -13.63
C ARG A 134 15.13 -16.62 -13.94
N CYS A 135 14.47 -15.90 -13.04
CA CYS A 135 13.06 -15.51 -13.21
C CYS A 135 12.86 -14.55 -14.40
N VAL A 136 13.78 -13.61 -14.61
CA VAL A 136 13.72 -12.70 -15.75
C VAL A 136 13.94 -13.44 -17.09
N GLU A 137 14.86 -14.40 -17.12
CA GLU A 137 15.08 -15.24 -18.29
C GLU A 137 13.87 -16.13 -18.58
N TYR A 138 13.32 -16.78 -17.56
CA TYR A 138 12.08 -17.55 -17.68
C TYR A 138 10.95 -16.72 -18.27
N ALA A 139 10.77 -15.49 -17.78
CA ALA A 139 9.72 -14.61 -18.29
C ALA A 139 9.90 -14.26 -19.76
N LYS A 140 11.16 -14.01 -20.20
CA LYS A 140 11.47 -13.75 -21.61
C LYS A 140 11.17 -14.98 -22.50
N GLU A 141 11.58 -16.16 -22.07
CA GLU A 141 11.36 -17.42 -22.83
C GLU A 141 9.86 -17.74 -22.99
N HIS A 142 9.03 -17.32 -22.02
CA HIS A 142 7.59 -17.58 -22.05
C HIS A 142 6.76 -16.37 -22.53
N ASN A 143 7.42 -15.34 -23.09
CA ASN A 143 6.78 -14.09 -23.55
C ASN A 143 5.97 -13.40 -22.46
N ILE A 144 6.40 -13.46 -21.19
CA ILE A 144 5.77 -12.77 -20.07
C ILE A 144 6.38 -11.37 -19.95
N HIS A 145 5.52 -10.36 -19.99
CA HIS A 145 5.90 -8.97 -19.80
C HIS A 145 5.90 -8.63 -18.30
N LEU A 146 7.07 -8.65 -17.68
CA LEU A 146 7.19 -8.31 -16.26
C LEU A 146 6.85 -6.84 -16.01
N LYS A 147 5.77 -6.58 -15.28
CA LYS A 147 5.27 -5.25 -14.91
C LYS A 147 5.79 -4.77 -13.56
N GLY A 148 6.22 -5.68 -12.72
CA GLY A 148 6.71 -5.32 -11.41
C GLY A 148 7.19 -6.50 -10.59
N MET A 149 7.77 -6.17 -9.45
CA MET A 149 8.24 -7.11 -8.45
C MET A 149 7.61 -6.77 -7.09
N VAL A 150 7.06 -7.78 -6.45
CA VAL A 150 6.56 -7.66 -5.07
C VAL A 150 7.71 -7.91 -4.10
N VAL A 151 7.95 -6.97 -3.20
CA VAL A 151 8.91 -7.10 -2.09
C VAL A 151 8.16 -6.94 -0.79
N ILE A 152 8.30 -7.92 0.11
CA ILE A 152 7.67 -7.92 1.43
C ILE A 152 8.76 -7.82 2.49
N ASN A 153 8.89 -6.66 3.13
CA ASN A 153 9.93 -6.41 4.12
C ASN A 153 9.37 -5.63 5.32
N PRO A 154 9.34 -6.18 6.53
CA PRO A 154 9.72 -7.56 6.90
C PRO A 154 8.91 -8.62 6.18
N GLY A 155 9.54 -9.77 5.90
CA GLY A 155 8.93 -10.88 5.16
C GLY A 155 7.72 -11.49 5.88
N ASN A 156 6.65 -11.79 5.14
CA ASN A 156 5.52 -12.57 5.63
C ASN A 156 5.35 -13.80 4.73
N PRO A 157 5.53 -15.04 5.26
CA PRO A 157 5.56 -15.42 6.68
C PRO A 157 6.94 -15.49 7.33
N THR A 158 8.05 -15.25 6.62
CA THR A 158 9.40 -15.59 7.08
C THR A 158 9.94 -14.70 8.22
N GLY A 159 9.39 -13.50 8.40
CA GLY A 159 9.89 -12.51 9.37
C GLY A 159 11.26 -11.92 9.01
N MET A 160 11.83 -12.26 7.85
CA MET A 160 13.11 -11.75 7.39
C MET A 160 13.08 -10.23 7.21
N VAL A 161 14.13 -9.57 7.66
CA VAL A 161 14.39 -8.16 7.39
C VAL A 161 15.56 -8.07 6.44
N GLY A 162 15.33 -7.52 5.26
CA GLY A 162 16.37 -7.29 4.26
C GLY A 162 17.47 -6.39 4.81
N ALA A 163 18.71 -6.85 4.78
CA ALA A 163 19.85 -6.05 5.18
C ALA A 163 20.08 -4.91 4.17
N ARG A 164 20.36 -3.70 4.64
CA ARG A 164 20.96 -2.66 3.80
C ARG A 164 22.31 -3.18 3.34
N SER A 165 22.53 -3.40 2.04
CA SER A 165 23.90 -3.59 1.56
C SER A 165 24.68 -2.32 1.87
N ARG A 166 25.70 -2.42 2.73
CA ARG A 166 26.69 -1.37 2.88
C ARG A 166 27.59 -1.47 1.64
N SER A 167 27.22 -0.73 0.59
CA SER A 167 28.14 -0.41 -0.49
C SER A 167 29.14 0.63 -0.01
#